data_30916143163ee3921742b491739c8c91
#
_entry.id   30916143163ee3921742b491739c8c91
#
_cell.length_a   1.000
_cell.length_b   1.000
_cell.length_c   1.000
_cell.angle_alpha   90.00
_cell.angle_beta   90.00
_cell.angle_gamma   90.00
#
_symmetry.space_group_name_H-M   'P 1'
#
loop_
_entity.id
_entity.type
_entity.pdbx_description
1 polymer ?
#
loop_
_entity_poly.entity_id
_entity_poly.type
_entity_poly.pdbx_seq_one_letter_code
_entity_poly.pdbx_strand_id
1 'polypeptide(L)'
;MKKNYFILLLITTVIVSITNAQQTIYSDDFETGYPADSEIQTTVTSWQTLGEDFTFPAKNVASGGTQDSNWYVRMERGGTANFAYIDRVYTLTAGETYVFMASVFPDVPGQKNAYTLRVMDDANVKVAESTTPATGSTWEELSISYTAAETINYKFRVQKNWGNQGASIDNFLIMCTTCAPLSIEDQKAFDFSVYPNPAKNEIKISTQVQLQNAKVYTLLGKTMLHVNYPSERLDVSSLHAGIYLMSLTSKEGAVVNKKIIIE
;
A
#
# COMPACT_ATOMS: atom_id res chain seq x y z
N MET A 1 67.63 -18.80 10.63
CA MET A 1 66.40 -18.94 9.89
C MET A 1 65.27 -18.21 10.65
N LYS A 2 64.87 -17.02 10.19
CA LYS A 2 63.74 -16.25 10.78
C LYS A 2 62.45 -16.65 10.06
N LYS A 3 61.50 -17.24 10.78
CA LYS A 3 60.16 -17.57 10.25
C LYS A 3 59.29 -16.32 10.30
N ASN A 4 58.94 -15.78 9.14
CA ASN A 4 57.95 -14.72 9.01
C ASN A 4 56.57 -15.35 9.06
N TYR A 5 55.80 -15.02 10.09
CA TYR A 5 54.36 -15.34 10.16
C TYR A 5 53.57 -14.22 9.45
N PHE A 6 52.96 -14.57 8.33
CA PHE A 6 52.01 -13.70 7.64
C PHE A 6 50.69 -13.83 8.35
N ILE A 7 50.30 -12.80 9.10
CA ILE A 7 48.96 -12.74 9.70
C ILE A 7 48.00 -12.26 8.61
N LEU A 8 47.19 -13.20 8.08
CA LEU A 8 46.12 -12.92 7.16
C LEU A 8 44.92 -12.34 7.96
N LEU A 9 44.77 -11.00 7.95
CA LEU A 9 43.65 -10.33 8.55
C LEU A 9 42.39 -10.52 7.67
N LEU A 10 41.52 -11.46 8.06
CA LEU A 10 40.28 -11.71 7.38
C LEU A 10 39.28 -10.59 7.76
N ILE A 11 39.15 -9.56 6.92
CA ILE A 11 38.13 -8.53 7.07
C ILE A 11 36.82 -9.13 6.57
N THR A 12 35.98 -9.63 7.49
CA THR A 12 34.62 -9.98 7.21
C THR A 12 33.81 -8.70 7.08
N THR A 13 33.57 -8.22 5.87
CA THR A 13 32.60 -7.20 5.58
C THR A 13 31.21 -7.81 5.80
N VAL A 14 30.56 -7.44 6.91
CA VAL A 14 29.14 -7.72 7.11
C VAL A 14 28.37 -6.81 6.16
N ILE A 15 27.94 -7.37 5.02
CA ILE A 15 26.99 -6.69 4.14
C ILE A 15 25.63 -6.79 4.84
N VAL A 16 25.23 -5.73 5.51
CA VAL A 16 23.84 -5.57 5.97
C VAL A 16 23.02 -5.29 4.72
N SER A 17 22.40 -6.31 4.17
CA SER A 17 21.39 -6.16 3.12
C SER A 17 20.16 -5.53 3.76
N ILE A 18 19.99 -4.23 3.62
CA ILE A 18 18.73 -3.58 3.93
C ILE A 18 17.77 -4.00 2.79
N THR A 19 16.99 -5.05 3.01
CA THR A 19 15.88 -5.38 2.13
C THR A 19 14.79 -4.35 2.37
N ASN A 20 14.75 -3.30 1.55
CA ASN A 20 13.59 -2.42 1.52
C ASN A 20 12.38 -3.28 1.11
N ALA A 21 11.39 -3.37 1.98
CA ALA A 21 10.15 -4.05 1.66
C ALA A 21 9.42 -3.23 0.59
N GLN A 22 9.08 -3.86 -0.53
CA GLN A 22 8.24 -3.23 -1.54
C GLN A 22 6.87 -2.92 -0.93
N GLN A 23 6.43 -1.68 -1.07
CA GLN A 23 5.12 -1.23 -0.59
C GLN A 23 4.17 -1.03 -1.76
N THR A 24 3.08 -1.82 -1.81
CA THR A 24 2.00 -1.57 -2.75
C THR A 24 1.27 -0.28 -2.35
N ILE A 25 1.26 0.70 -3.25
CA ILE A 25 0.53 1.95 -3.10
C ILE A 25 -0.91 1.79 -3.60
N TYR A 26 -1.07 1.11 -4.71
CA TYR A 26 -2.35 0.80 -5.31
C TYR A 26 -2.26 -0.43 -6.20
N SER A 27 -3.31 -1.26 -6.16
CA SER A 27 -3.50 -2.33 -7.13
C SER A 27 -4.97 -2.45 -7.48
N ASP A 28 -5.26 -2.74 -8.73
CA ASP A 28 -6.60 -3.03 -9.22
C ASP A 28 -6.51 -4.08 -10.33
N ASP A 29 -7.11 -5.23 -10.08
CA ASP A 29 -7.26 -6.32 -11.02
C ASP A 29 -8.66 -6.33 -11.67
N PHE A 30 -9.46 -5.31 -11.35
CA PHE A 30 -10.82 -5.11 -11.82
C PHE A 30 -11.82 -6.24 -11.50
N GLU A 31 -11.44 -7.24 -10.72
CA GLU A 31 -12.27 -8.43 -10.40
C GLU A 31 -13.46 -8.07 -9.49
N THR A 32 -13.37 -7.02 -8.71
CA THR A 32 -14.40 -6.64 -7.75
C THR A 32 -14.73 -5.15 -7.80
N GLY A 33 -15.98 -4.81 -7.49
CA GLY A 33 -16.40 -3.41 -7.37
C GLY A 33 -16.84 -2.74 -8.67
N TYR A 34 -16.80 -3.45 -9.80
CA TYR A 34 -17.20 -2.93 -11.11
C TYR A 34 -18.39 -3.71 -11.68
N PRO A 35 -19.59 -3.11 -11.76
CA PRO A 35 -20.71 -3.73 -12.50
C PRO A 35 -20.36 -3.90 -13.98
N ALA A 36 -20.78 -5.00 -14.58
CA ALA A 36 -20.54 -5.27 -16.00
C ALA A 36 -21.02 -4.12 -16.88
N ASP A 37 -20.23 -3.76 -17.90
CA ASP A 37 -20.49 -2.69 -18.84
C ASP A 37 -20.66 -1.29 -18.23
N SER A 38 -20.29 -1.11 -16.96
CA SER A 38 -20.28 0.22 -16.32
C SER A 38 -18.97 0.96 -16.63
N GLU A 39 -19.08 2.27 -16.82
CA GLU A 39 -17.91 3.14 -16.98
C GLU A 39 -17.11 3.19 -15.67
N ILE A 40 -15.80 2.90 -15.72
CA ILE A 40 -14.95 2.78 -14.51
C ILE A 40 -14.91 4.06 -13.68
N GLN A 41 -14.88 5.24 -14.33
CA GLN A 41 -14.87 6.53 -13.66
C GLN A 41 -16.18 6.87 -12.94
N THR A 42 -17.30 6.25 -13.31
CA THR A 42 -18.58 6.42 -12.64
C THR A 42 -18.73 5.51 -11.44
N THR A 43 -18.06 4.36 -11.48
CA THR A 43 -18.07 3.37 -10.40
C THR A 43 -17.03 3.70 -9.33
N VAL A 44 -15.84 4.08 -9.74
CA VAL A 44 -14.74 4.48 -8.84
C VAL A 44 -14.27 5.87 -9.25
N THR A 45 -14.72 6.88 -8.54
CA THR A 45 -14.51 8.31 -8.85
C THR A 45 -13.04 8.75 -8.86
N SER A 46 -12.13 7.93 -8.34
CA SER A 46 -10.68 8.21 -8.38
C SER A 46 -10.03 7.86 -9.73
N TRP A 47 -10.74 7.19 -10.63
CA TRP A 47 -10.29 7.04 -12.01
C TRP A 47 -10.60 8.31 -12.80
N GLN A 48 -9.62 8.78 -13.57
CA GLN A 48 -9.78 9.87 -14.53
C GLN A 48 -9.63 9.30 -15.93
N THR A 49 -10.56 9.58 -16.79
CA THR A 49 -10.54 9.13 -18.18
C THR A 49 -10.66 10.30 -19.12
N LEU A 50 -9.99 10.24 -20.25
CA LEU A 50 -10.14 11.17 -21.36
C LEU A 50 -10.03 10.42 -22.68
N GLY A 51 -10.95 10.70 -23.56
CA GLY A 51 -10.93 10.20 -24.92
C GLY A 51 -12.18 10.69 -25.61
N GLU A 52 -12.03 11.59 -26.57
CA GLU A 52 -13.13 11.97 -27.45
C GLU A 52 -13.56 10.71 -28.20
N ASP A 53 -14.85 10.37 -28.17
CA ASP A 53 -15.40 9.13 -28.76
C ASP A 53 -14.89 7.81 -28.14
N PHE A 54 -14.41 7.82 -26.90
CA PHE A 54 -14.05 6.59 -26.17
C PHE A 54 -14.93 6.38 -24.96
N THR A 55 -15.23 5.11 -24.69
CA THR A 55 -15.81 4.63 -23.45
C THR A 55 -14.85 3.68 -22.74
N PHE A 56 -14.99 3.56 -21.45
CA PHE A 56 -14.08 2.79 -20.58
C PHE A 56 -14.87 1.80 -19.71
N PRO A 57 -15.64 0.90 -20.30
CA PRO A 57 -16.43 -0.05 -19.53
C PRO A 57 -15.57 -1.14 -18.89
N ALA A 58 -15.95 -1.55 -17.68
CA ALA A 58 -15.49 -2.80 -17.08
C ALA A 58 -16.16 -3.97 -17.82
N LYS A 59 -15.38 -4.91 -18.29
CA LYS A 59 -15.85 -6.08 -19.03
C LYS A 59 -15.57 -7.36 -18.27
N ASN A 60 -16.59 -8.20 -18.14
CA ASN A 60 -16.43 -9.58 -17.71
C ASN A 60 -16.53 -10.47 -18.93
N VAL A 61 -15.42 -11.04 -19.37
CA VAL A 61 -15.43 -11.97 -20.50
C VAL A 61 -14.58 -13.17 -20.18
N ALA A 62 -15.16 -14.33 -20.24
CA ALA A 62 -14.51 -15.62 -20.03
C ALA A 62 -13.30 -15.89 -20.98
N SER A 63 -12.98 -14.99 -21.90
CA SER A 63 -11.93 -15.14 -22.91
C SER A 63 -11.07 -13.89 -23.17
N GLY A 64 -11.16 -12.88 -22.35
CA GLY A 64 -10.47 -11.60 -22.62
C GLY A 64 -9.61 -11.04 -21.51
N GLY A 65 -9.73 -11.55 -20.26
CA GLY A 65 -8.89 -11.17 -19.12
C GLY A 65 -7.45 -11.67 -19.25
N THR A 66 -6.57 -11.27 -18.34
CA THR A 66 -5.26 -11.89 -18.18
C THR A 66 -5.40 -13.36 -17.77
N GLN A 67 -4.30 -14.11 -17.72
CA GLN A 67 -4.37 -15.55 -17.39
C GLN A 67 -5.00 -15.85 -16.03
N ASP A 68 -4.99 -14.87 -15.11
CA ASP A 68 -5.41 -15.02 -13.72
C ASP A 68 -6.72 -14.29 -13.40
N SER A 69 -7.32 -13.57 -14.37
CA SER A 69 -8.51 -12.75 -14.17
C SER A 69 -9.59 -12.93 -15.23
N ASN A 70 -10.83 -12.67 -14.86
CA ASN A 70 -11.98 -12.70 -15.75
C ASN A 70 -12.46 -11.29 -16.14
N TRP A 71 -12.00 -10.27 -15.43
CA TRP A 71 -12.40 -8.89 -15.62
C TRP A 71 -11.25 -8.04 -16.13
N TYR A 72 -11.57 -7.00 -16.90
CA TYR A 72 -10.63 -6.01 -17.39
C TYR A 72 -11.37 -4.73 -17.78
N VAL A 73 -10.65 -3.63 -17.91
CA VAL A 73 -11.19 -2.39 -18.48
C VAL A 73 -10.96 -2.36 -19.96
N ARG A 74 -11.99 -1.99 -20.69
CA ARG A 74 -11.95 -1.84 -22.15
C ARG A 74 -11.88 -0.36 -22.51
N MET A 75 -10.88 0.07 -23.26
CA MET A 75 -10.93 1.30 -24.03
C MET A 75 -11.69 1.01 -25.34
N GLU A 76 -12.99 1.27 -25.35
CA GLU A 76 -13.82 1.09 -26.54
C GLU A 76 -13.87 2.37 -27.34
N ARG A 77 -13.74 2.24 -28.64
CA ARG A 77 -13.79 3.36 -29.56
C ARG A 77 -15.17 3.49 -30.19
N GLY A 78 -15.79 4.68 -30.05
CA GLY A 78 -17.08 5.02 -30.67
C GLY A 78 -16.99 5.87 -31.93
N GLY A 79 -15.81 6.42 -32.26
CA GLY A 79 -15.66 7.41 -33.33
C GLY A 79 -14.28 7.44 -34.02
N THR A 80 -13.80 8.62 -34.40
CA THR A 80 -12.57 8.83 -35.16
C THR A 80 -11.36 9.23 -34.32
N ALA A 81 -11.53 9.49 -33.02
CA ALA A 81 -10.45 9.91 -32.14
C ALA A 81 -9.33 8.87 -32.05
N ASN A 82 -8.10 9.35 -32.04
CA ASN A 82 -6.90 8.52 -31.98
C ASN A 82 -6.24 8.49 -30.61
N PHE A 83 -6.77 9.25 -29.66
CA PHE A 83 -6.14 9.50 -28.37
C PHE A 83 -7.11 9.21 -27.24
N ALA A 84 -6.70 8.41 -26.26
CA ALA A 84 -7.45 8.12 -25.07
C ALA A 84 -6.50 7.74 -23.92
N TYR A 85 -6.91 7.95 -22.68
CA TYR A 85 -6.17 7.48 -21.51
C TYR A 85 -7.07 7.21 -20.30
N ILE A 86 -6.55 6.41 -19.39
CA ILE A 86 -7.03 6.29 -18.02
C ILE A 86 -5.91 6.67 -17.07
N ASP A 87 -6.23 7.43 -16.02
CA ASP A 87 -5.29 7.94 -15.01
C ASP A 87 -5.71 7.55 -13.59
N ARG A 88 -4.70 7.28 -12.79
CA ARG A 88 -4.79 7.31 -11.32
C ARG A 88 -3.84 8.36 -10.77
N VAL A 89 -4.28 9.09 -9.73
CA VAL A 89 -3.52 10.19 -9.13
C VAL A 89 -3.09 9.79 -7.73
N TYR A 90 -1.78 9.91 -7.47
CA TYR A 90 -1.20 9.68 -6.14
C TYR A 90 -0.12 10.72 -5.84
N THR A 91 -0.04 11.13 -4.58
CA THR A 91 1.09 11.93 -4.10
C THR A 91 2.29 11.02 -3.93
N LEU A 92 3.38 11.30 -4.62
CA LEU A 92 4.66 10.63 -4.44
C LEU A 92 5.57 11.47 -3.55
N THR A 93 6.48 10.81 -2.82
CA THR A 93 7.48 11.46 -1.97
C THR A 93 8.77 11.66 -2.76
N ALA A 94 9.33 12.86 -2.71
CA ALA A 94 10.60 13.19 -3.38
C ALA A 94 11.72 12.23 -2.95
N GLY A 95 12.51 11.77 -3.92
CA GLY A 95 13.62 10.84 -3.72
C GLY A 95 13.23 9.37 -3.68
N GLU A 96 11.95 9.04 -3.50
CA GLU A 96 11.47 7.64 -3.52
C GLU A 96 11.25 7.15 -4.95
N THR A 97 11.50 5.86 -5.16
CA THR A 97 11.36 5.20 -6.46
C THR A 97 10.09 4.36 -6.49
N TYR A 98 9.31 4.56 -7.53
CA TYR A 98 8.04 3.88 -7.76
C TYR A 98 8.09 3.06 -9.05
N VAL A 99 7.43 1.92 -9.03
CA VAL A 99 7.19 1.08 -10.21
C VAL A 99 5.71 1.13 -10.53
N PHE A 100 5.40 1.48 -11.75
CA PHE A 100 4.06 1.43 -12.32
C PHE A 100 3.99 0.31 -13.34
N MET A 101 3.00 -0.55 -13.22
CA MET A 101 2.76 -1.70 -14.11
C MET A 101 1.30 -1.74 -14.54
N ALA A 102 1.06 -2.22 -15.75
CA ALA A 102 -0.27 -2.59 -16.22
C ALA A 102 -0.16 -3.63 -17.34
N SER A 103 -1.11 -4.54 -17.39
CA SER A 103 -1.27 -5.46 -18.53
C SER A 103 -2.13 -4.81 -19.60
N VAL A 104 -1.71 -4.88 -20.85
CA VAL A 104 -2.42 -4.31 -21.99
C VAL A 104 -2.56 -5.36 -23.07
N PHE A 105 -3.76 -5.48 -23.65
CA PHE A 105 -4.04 -6.30 -24.83
C PHE A 105 -4.49 -5.38 -25.96
N PRO A 106 -3.61 -5.02 -26.92
CA PRO A 106 -3.97 -4.21 -28.08
C PRO A 106 -4.89 -4.97 -29.03
N ASP A 107 -5.89 -4.29 -29.59
CA ASP A 107 -6.82 -4.91 -30.54
C ASP A 107 -6.19 -5.27 -31.89
N VAL A 108 -5.07 -4.65 -32.21
CA VAL A 108 -4.41 -4.84 -33.53
C VAL A 108 -2.98 -5.31 -33.35
N PRO A 109 -2.66 -6.53 -33.77
CA PRO A 109 -1.30 -7.03 -33.78
C PRO A 109 -0.33 -6.16 -34.58
N GLY A 110 0.90 -6.04 -34.11
CA GLY A 110 1.98 -5.39 -34.85
C GLY A 110 2.03 -3.87 -34.81
N GLN A 111 1.14 -3.20 -34.07
CA GLN A 111 1.19 -1.74 -33.90
C GLN A 111 2.14 -1.33 -32.78
N LYS A 112 3.39 -1.04 -33.12
CA LYS A 112 4.41 -0.56 -32.16
C LYS A 112 4.02 0.78 -31.54
N ASN A 113 4.27 0.92 -30.22
CA ASN A 113 4.06 2.17 -29.48
C ASN A 113 2.61 2.68 -29.49
N ALA A 114 1.65 1.82 -29.82
CA ALA A 114 0.23 2.20 -29.79
C ALA A 114 -0.23 2.56 -28.38
N TYR A 115 0.32 1.89 -27.39
CA TYR A 115 0.01 2.08 -25.98
C TYR A 115 1.28 2.34 -25.19
N THR A 116 1.19 3.23 -24.22
CA THR A 116 2.29 3.57 -23.30
C THR A 116 1.80 3.68 -21.89
N LEU A 117 2.64 3.29 -20.93
CA LEU A 117 2.52 3.78 -19.57
C LEU A 117 3.25 5.14 -19.48
N ARG A 118 2.66 6.07 -18.74
CA ARG A 118 3.26 7.38 -18.48
C ARG A 118 3.13 7.76 -17.02
N VAL A 119 4.16 8.42 -16.52
CA VAL A 119 4.05 9.21 -15.30
C VAL A 119 4.02 10.68 -15.72
N MET A 120 2.96 11.38 -15.31
CA MET A 120 2.75 12.81 -15.58
C MET A 120 2.83 13.53 -14.24
N ASP A 121 3.43 14.72 -14.21
CA ASP A 121 3.38 15.60 -13.04
C ASP A 121 2.01 16.30 -12.90
N ASP A 122 1.85 17.14 -11.90
CA ASP A 122 0.64 17.93 -11.64
C ASP A 122 0.35 18.98 -12.73
N ALA A 123 1.39 19.47 -13.42
CA ALA A 123 1.28 20.34 -14.58
C ALA A 123 0.95 19.60 -15.89
N ASN A 124 0.70 18.28 -15.84
CA ASN A 124 0.51 17.39 -16.98
C ASN A 124 1.71 17.28 -17.92
N VAL A 125 2.92 17.51 -17.42
CA VAL A 125 4.15 17.24 -18.17
C VAL A 125 4.54 15.78 -17.99
N LYS A 126 4.88 15.09 -19.08
CA LYS A 126 5.36 13.72 -19.05
C LYS A 126 6.77 13.69 -18.46
N VAL A 127 6.93 13.01 -17.32
CA VAL A 127 8.22 12.85 -16.62
C VAL A 127 8.85 11.48 -16.85
N ALA A 128 8.04 10.46 -17.19
CA ALA A 128 8.53 9.15 -17.57
C ALA A 128 7.57 8.45 -18.52
N GLU A 129 8.08 7.52 -19.33
CA GLU A 129 7.30 6.75 -20.32
C GLU A 129 7.93 5.39 -20.61
N SER A 130 7.08 4.39 -20.81
CA SER A 130 7.45 3.10 -21.36
C SER A 130 6.61 2.82 -22.61
N THR A 131 7.04 1.90 -23.47
CA THR A 131 6.36 1.58 -24.71
C THR A 131 6.00 0.10 -24.78
N THR A 132 4.87 -0.22 -25.42
CA THR A 132 4.46 -1.59 -25.64
C THR A 132 5.31 -2.24 -26.72
N PRO A 133 5.85 -3.45 -26.52
CA PRO A 133 6.31 -4.29 -27.61
C PRO A 133 5.14 -4.58 -28.56
N ALA A 134 5.41 -4.74 -29.81
CA ALA A 134 4.37 -4.70 -30.82
C ALA A 134 3.89 -6.09 -31.28
N THR A 135 3.52 -6.98 -30.39
CA THR A 135 3.01 -8.29 -30.79
C THR A 135 1.49 -8.34 -30.90
N GLY A 136 0.77 -7.70 -29.99
CA GLY A 136 -0.68 -7.49 -30.06
C GLY A 136 -1.57 -8.73 -30.09
N SER A 137 -0.99 -9.92 -29.94
CA SER A 137 -1.73 -11.18 -30.02
C SER A 137 -1.92 -11.85 -28.64
N THR A 138 -1.32 -11.26 -27.61
CA THR A 138 -1.38 -11.72 -26.22
C THR A 138 -1.39 -10.50 -25.31
N TRP A 139 -1.74 -10.72 -24.05
CA TRP A 139 -1.53 -9.73 -23.01
C TRP A 139 -0.05 -9.43 -22.85
N GLU A 140 0.30 -8.16 -22.80
CA GLU A 140 1.66 -7.67 -22.62
C GLU A 140 1.72 -6.85 -21.34
N GLU A 141 2.65 -7.21 -20.45
CA GLU A 141 2.91 -6.44 -19.25
C GLU A 141 3.84 -5.27 -19.59
N LEU A 142 3.39 -4.07 -19.25
CA LEU A 142 4.19 -2.86 -19.37
C LEU A 142 4.66 -2.46 -17.97
N SER A 143 5.88 -1.97 -17.89
CA SER A 143 6.45 -1.50 -16.62
C SER A 143 7.28 -0.25 -16.84
N ILE A 144 7.26 0.63 -15.84
CA ILE A 144 8.07 1.84 -15.80
C ILE A 144 8.52 2.09 -14.36
N SER A 145 9.80 2.42 -14.18
CA SER A 145 10.37 2.86 -12.91
C SER A 145 10.59 4.37 -12.95
N TYR A 146 10.18 5.06 -11.90
CA TYR A 146 10.31 6.51 -11.78
C TYR A 146 10.70 6.92 -10.36
N THR A 147 11.75 7.73 -10.22
CA THR A 147 12.11 8.36 -8.94
C THR A 147 11.50 9.75 -8.91
N ALA A 148 10.66 10.02 -7.92
CA ALA A 148 9.96 11.29 -7.80
C ALA A 148 10.93 12.44 -7.52
N ALA A 149 10.91 13.47 -8.34
CA ALA A 149 11.76 14.65 -8.16
C ALA A 149 11.25 15.56 -7.03
N GLU A 150 9.94 15.60 -6.84
CA GLU A 150 9.25 16.46 -5.86
C GLU A 150 8.14 15.68 -5.15
N THR A 151 7.72 16.18 -3.98
CA THR A 151 6.56 15.62 -3.27
C THR A 151 5.30 16.36 -3.74
N ILE A 152 4.71 15.86 -4.84
CA ILE A 152 3.51 16.41 -5.48
C ILE A 152 2.59 15.26 -5.94
N ASN A 153 1.44 15.59 -6.49
CA ASN A 153 0.58 14.63 -7.16
C ASN A 153 1.15 14.27 -8.54
N TYR A 154 1.25 12.97 -8.78
CA TYR A 154 1.58 12.42 -10.09
C TYR A 154 0.41 11.60 -10.63
N LYS A 155 0.25 11.60 -11.95
CA LYS A 155 -0.73 10.78 -12.65
C LYS A 155 -0.05 9.57 -13.27
N PHE A 156 -0.54 8.40 -12.95
CA PHE A 156 -0.13 7.13 -13.53
C PHE A 156 -1.11 6.79 -14.65
N ARG A 157 -0.64 6.89 -15.86
CA ARG A 157 -1.45 6.89 -17.09
C ARG A 157 -1.20 5.69 -17.95
N VAL A 158 -2.26 4.97 -18.32
CA VAL A 158 -2.26 4.10 -19.51
C VAL A 158 -2.83 4.90 -20.65
N GLN A 159 -2.02 5.15 -21.69
CA GLN A 159 -2.39 6.00 -22.81
C GLN A 159 -2.32 5.28 -24.14
N LYS A 160 -3.38 5.42 -24.92
CA LYS A 160 -3.41 5.13 -26.35
C LYS A 160 -2.87 6.34 -27.09
N ASN A 161 -1.83 6.14 -27.91
CA ASN A 161 -1.15 7.24 -28.59
C ASN A 161 -1.67 7.51 -29.99
N TRP A 162 -2.08 6.47 -30.72
CA TRP A 162 -2.54 6.56 -32.10
C TRP A 162 -3.27 5.29 -32.55
N GLY A 163 -3.78 5.30 -33.79
CA GLY A 163 -4.54 4.20 -34.33
C GLY A 163 -6.03 4.27 -33.98
N ASN A 164 -6.82 3.50 -34.67
CA ASN A 164 -8.29 3.53 -34.60
C ASN A 164 -8.88 2.34 -33.83
N GLN A 165 -8.10 1.64 -33.03
CA GLN A 165 -8.51 0.45 -32.33
C GLN A 165 -8.52 0.69 -30.80
N GLY A 166 -9.25 -0.12 -30.08
CA GLY A 166 -9.28 -0.13 -28.63
C GLY A 166 -8.15 -0.95 -28.00
N ALA A 167 -8.19 -1.09 -26.70
CA ALA A 167 -7.36 -1.99 -25.92
C ALA A 167 -8.10 -2.49 -24.70
N SER A 168 -7.70 -3.65 -24.21
CA SER A 168 -8.05 -4.13 -22.89
C SER A 168 -6.91 -3.84 -21.92
N ILE A 169 -7.22 -3.46 -20.68
CA ILE A 169 -6.27 -3.10 -19.65
C ILE A 169 -6.63 -3.86 -18.37
N ASP A 170 -5.63 -4.39 -17.72
CA ASP A 170 -5.78 -5.17 -16.50
C ASP A 170 -4.55 -5.04 -15.59
N ASN A 171 -4.63 -5.56 -14.35
CA ASN A 171 -3.52 -5.62 -13.41
C ASN A 171 -2.79 -4.28 -13.23
N PHE A 172 -3.54 -3.23 -12.96
CA PHE A 172 -2.98 -1.90 -12.71
C PHE A 172 -2.32 -1.87 -11.33
N LEU A 173 -1.02 -1.63 -11.26
CA LEU A 173 -0.23 -1.71 -10.04
C LEU A 173 0.74 -0.53 -9.90
N ILE A 174 0.75 0.08 -8.73
CA ILE A 174 1.74 1.08 -8.32
C ILE A 174 2.41 0.59 -7.04
N MET A 175 3.72 0.46 -7.06
CA MET A 175 4.53 0.06 -5.90
C MET A 175 5.59 1.10 -5.63
N CYS A 176 5.92 1.34 -4.37
CA CYS A 176 7.15 1.99 -3.96
C CYS A 176 8.21 0.94 -3.64
N THR A 177 9.38 1.06 -4.25
CA THR A 177 10.49 0.11 -4.07
C THR A 177 11.54 0.57 -3.08
N THR A 178 11.56 1.86 -2.76
CA THR A 178 12.51 2.47 -1.80
C THR A 178 11.83 3.03 -0.56
N CYS A 179 10.50 3.14 -0.57
CA CYS A 179 9.77 3.60 0.61
C CYS A 179 10.12 2.75 1.82
N ALA A 180 10.35 3.41 2.94
CA ALA A 180 10.44 2.70 4.20
C ALA A 180 9.17 1.84 4.35
N PRO A 181 9.30 0.57 4.76
CA PRO A 181 8.12 -0.21 5.07
C PRO A 181 7.27 0.65 6.01
N LEU A 182 5.94 0.61 5.85
CA LEU A 182 5.04 1.13 6.88
C LEU A 182 5.34 0.29 8.13
N SER A 183 6.44 0.61 8.81
CA SER A 183 6.58 0.22 10.19
C SER A 183 5.39 0.90 10.86
N ILE A 184 4.53 0.12 11.50
CA ILE A 184 3.99 0.59 12.76
C ILE A 184 5.26 1.10 13.44
N GLU A 185 5.47 2.44 13.53
CA GLU A 185 6.51 2.97 14.41
C GLU A 185 6.37 2.12 15.66
N ASP A 186 7.44 1.39 16.02
CA ASP A 186 7.46 0.72 17.30
C ASP A 186 7.12 1.82 18.29
N GLN A 187 5.83 1.90 18.63
CA GLN A 187 5.38 2.85 19.64
C GLN A 187 6.25 2.48 20.80
N LYS A 188 7.21 3.35 21.11
CA LYS A 188 8.28 3.12 22.06
C LYS A 188 7.69 2.34 23.23
N ALA A 189 7.68 1.01 23.10
CA ALA A 189 7.10 0.13 24.09
C ALA A 189 7.90 0.40 25.35
N PHE A 190 7.25 0.89 26.38
CA PHE A 190 7.90 1.03 27.68
C PHE A 190 7.65 -0.21 28.51
N ASP A 191 8.65 -0.60 29.27
CA ASP A 191 8.52 -1.72 30.16
C ASP A 191 7.62 -1.37 31.34
N PHE A 192 6.69 -2.26 31.64
CA PHE A 192 5.85 -2.19 32.83
C PHE A 192 5.50 -3.56 33.36
N SER A 193 5.24 -3.62 34.63
CA SER A 193 4.69 -4.80 35.29
C SER A 193 3.43 -4.47 36.05
N VAL A 194 2.54 -5.45 36.17
CA VAL A 194 1.31 -5.36 36.93
C VAL A 194 1.22 -6.54 37.89
N TYR A 195 0.93 -6.29 39.14
CA TYR A 195 0.82 -7.30 40.18
C TYR A 195 -0.13 -6.87 41.30
N PRO A 196 -0.80 -7.82 42.00
CA PRO A 196 -0.87 -9.24 41.59
C PRO A 196 -1.64 -9.43 40.29
N ASN A 197 -1.37 -10.52 39.60
CA ASN A 197 -2.16 -11.00 38.45
C ASN A 197 -2.19 -12.52 38.51
N PRO A 198 -3.29 -13.17 38.94
CA PRO A 198 -4.63 -12.60 39.22
C PRO A 198 -4.74 -11.60 40.36
N ALA A 199 -5.73 -10.68 40.26
CA ALA A 199 -6.03 -9.65 41.21
C ALA A 199 -7.49 -9.71 41.70
N LYS A 200 -7.75 -9.21 42.92
CA LYS A 200 -9.12 -9.12 43.45
C LYS A 200 -9.63 -7.66 43.49
N ASN A 201 -8.97 -6.80 44.23
CA ASN A 201 -9.45 -5.45 44.47
C ASN A 201 -8.52 -4.39 43.86
N GLU A 202 -7.24 -4.67 43.76
CA GLU A 202 -6.21 -3.70 43.41
C GLU A 202 -5.14 -4.34 42.54
N ILE A 203 -4.64 -3.56 41.55
CA ILE A 203 -3.46 -3.87 40.76
C ILE A 203 -2.44 -2.78 40.97
N LYS A 204 -1.20 -3.14 41.26
CA LYS A 204 -0.05 -2.23 41.26
C LYS A 204 0.55 -2.20 39.85
N ILE A 205 0.85 -1.00 39.36
CA ILE A 205 1.51 -0.73 38.10
C ILE A 205 2.93 -0.25 38.43
N SER A 206 3.94 -0.96 37.94
CA SER A 206 5.35 -0.57 38.07
C SER A 206 5.89 -0.22 36.70
N THR A 207 6.34 1.01 36.50
CA THR A 207 6.92 1.53 35.26
C THR A 207 7.87 2.68 35.55
N GLN A 208 8.82 2.95 34.64
CA GLN A 208 9.75 4.06 34.72
C GLN A 208 9.22 5.34 34.05
N VAL A 209 8.10 5.26 33.33
CA VAL A 209 7.53 6.38 32.55
C VAL A 209 6.31 6.97 33.27
N GLN A 210 6.07 8.26 33.05
CA GLN A 210 4.84 8.90 33.51
C GLN A 210 3.66 8.48 32.64
N LEU A 211 2.61 7.99 33.27
CA LEU A 211 1.40 7.57 32.61
C LEU A 211 0.43 8.74 32.40
N GLN A 212 -0.18 8.81 31.23
CA GLN A 212 -1.27 9.73 30.93
C GLN A 212 -2.62 9.12 31.29
N ASN A 213 -2.84 7.84 30.93
CA ASN A 213 -4.07 7.14 31.28
C ASN A 213 -3.86 5.62 31.37
N ALA A 214 -4.79 4.98 32.08
CA ALA A 214 -4.97 3.54 32.12
C ALA A 214 -6.42 3.19 31.75
N LYS A 215 -6.61 2.24 30.85
CA LYS A 215 -7.92 1.73 30.43
C LYS A 215 -7.95 0.22 30.61
N VAL A 216 -9.10 -0.31 31.01
CA VAL A 216 -9.34 -1.75 31.08
C VAL A 216 -10.51 -2.09 30.18
N TYR A 217 -10.33 -3.06 29.31
CA TYR A 217 -11.31 -3.50 28.33
C TYR A 217 -11.69 -4.97 28.54
N THR A 218 -12.92 -5.32 28.23
CA THR A 218 -13.28 -6.73 27.97
C THR A 218 -12.60 -7.22 26.68
N LEU A 219 -12.55 -8.53 26.47
CA LEU A 219 -12.02 -9.11 25.23
C LEU A 219 -12.81 -8.68 23.97
N LEU A 220 -14.05 -8.19 24.14
CA LEU A 220 -14.88 -7.64 23.06
C LEU A 220 -14.68 -6.13 22.85
N GLY A 221 -13.68 -5.51 23.52
CA GLY A 221 -13.33 -4.10 23.36
C GLY A 221 -14.19 -3.10 24.15
N LYS A 222 -15.14 -3.56 24.99
CA LYS A 222 -15.92 -2.66 25.84
C LYS A 222 -15.04 -2.12 26.96
N THR A 223 -14.95 -0.79 27.10
CA THR A 223 -14.24 -0.14 28.20
C THR A 223 -14.99 -0.37 29.52
N MET A 224 -14.28 -0.91 30.49
CA MET A 224 -14.79 -1.19 31.85
C MET A 224 -14.25 -0.20 32.89
N LEU A 225 -13.03 0.28 32.70
CA LEU A 225 -12.37 1.24 33.59
C LEU A 225 -11.54 2.22 32.77
N HIS A 226 -11.57 3.49 33.12
CA HIS A 226 -10.72 4.52 32.54
C HIS A 226 -10.26 5.49 33.64
N VAL A 227 -8.95 5.58 33.84
CA VAL A 227 -8.33 6.45 34.82
C VAL A 227 -7.31 7.34 34.14
N ASN A 228 -7.47 8.66 34.29
CA ASN A 228 -6.48 9.64 33.85
C ASN A 228 -5.43 9.81 34.94
N TYR A 229 -4.16 9.89 34.52
CA TYR A 229 -3.01 10.04 35.42
C TYR A 229 -3.01 9.01 36.55
N PRO A 230 -3.02 7.71 36.23
CA PRO A 230 -3.11 6.66 37.23
C PRO A 230 -1.91 6.73 38.18
N SER A 231 -2.18 6.54 39.47
CA SER A 231 -1.14 6.29 40.47
C SER A 231 -0.56 4.88 40.27
N GLU A 232 0.43 4.52 41.09
CA GLU A 232 0.99 3.17 41.11
C GLU A 232 -0.05 2.07 41.43
N ARG A 233 -1.24 2.44 41.90
CA ARG A 233 -2.31 1.53 42.31
C ARG A 233 -3.57 1.85 41.55
N LEU A 234 -4.17 0.82 40.99
CA LEU A 234 -5.42 0.88 40.24
C LEU A 234 -6.47 0.02 40.99
N ASP A 235 -7.55 0.65 41.42
CA ASP A 235 -8.69 -0.05 41.97
C ASP A 235 -9.46 -0.78 40.87
N VAL A 236 -9.59 -2.09 41.02
CA VAL A 236 -10.30 -2.98 40.10
C VAL A 236 -11.45 -3.72 40.76
N SER A 237 -11.81 -3.34 41.99
CA SER A 237 -12.84 -3.99 42.80
C SER A 237 -14.24 -3.97 42.17
N SER A 238 -14.50 -3.02 41.24
CA SER A 238 -15.74 -2.93 40.48
C SER A 238 -15.83 -3.91 39.33
N LEU A 239 -14.74 -4.59 38.98
CA LEU A 239 -14.70 -5.54 37.88
C LEU A 239 -15.13 -6.94 38.36
N HIS A 240 -15.95 -7.61 37.53
CA HIS A 240 -16.29 -9.00 37.78
C HIS A 240 -15.10 -9.92 37.49
N ALA A 241 -15.10 -11.10 38.10
CA ALA A 241 -14.10 -12.13 37.83
C ALA A 241 -14.06 -12.42 36.31
N GLY A 242 -12.87 -12.44 35.74
CA GLY A 242 -12.70 -12.61 34.28
C GLY A 242 -11.36 -12.17 33.75
N ILE A 243 -11.20 -12.28 32.42
CA ILE A 243 -10.02 -11.86 31.67
C ILE A 243 -10.29 -10.51 31.01
N TYR A 244 -9.34 -9.60 31.18
CA TYR A 244 -9.39 -8.25 30.66
C TYR A 244 -8.09 -7.87 29.95
N LEU A 245 -8.15 -6.87 29.10
CA LEU A 245 -6.98 -6.22 28.50
C LEU A 245 -6.78 -4.84 29.16
N MET A 246 -5.65 -4.66 29.83
CA MET A 246 -5.22 -3.35 30.35
C MET A 246 -4.37 -2.65 29.28
N SER A 247 -4.71 -1.41 28.99
CA SER A 247 -3.96 -0.52 28.10
C SER A 247 -3.43 0.67 28.92
N LEU A 248 -2.13 0.91 28.85
CA LEU A 248 -1.48 2.04 29.49
C LEU A 248 -0.93 2.97 28.40
N THR A 249 -1.19 4.27 28.53
CA THR A 249 -0.65 5.30 27.65
C THR A 249 0.34 6.16 28.44
N SER A 250 1.56 6.31 27.93
CA SER A 250 2.54 7.21 28.50
C SER A 250 2.21 8.67 28.16
N LYS A 251 2.86 9.60 28.83
CA LYS A 251 2.70 11.05 28.58
C LYS A 251 3.19 11.45 27.19
N GLU A 252 4.14 10.69 26.63
CA GLU A 252 4.70 10.86 25.29
C GLU A 252 3.84 10.18 24.21
N GLY A 253 2.69 9.58 24.59
CA GLY A 253 1.75 8.96 23.66
C GLY A 253 2.03 7.48 23.36
N ALA A 254 3.08 6.87 23.91
CA ALA A 254 3.32 5.44 23.74
C ALA A 254 2.22 4.61 24.43
N VAL A 255 1.75 3.55 23.78
CA VAL A 255 0.69 2.66 24.28
C VAL A 255 1.22 1.25 24.42
N VAL A 256 0.98 0.65 25.59
CA VAL A 256 1.33 -0.75 25.85
C VAL A 256 0.12 -1.48 26.43
N ASN A 257 0.01 -2.76 26.13
CA ASN A 257 -1.13 -3.58 26.51
C ASN A 257 -0.69 -4.83 27.28
N LYS A 258 -1.48 -5.23 28.28
CA LYS A 258 -1.25 -6.45 29.05
C LYS A 258 -2.54 -7.13 29.45
N LYS A 259 -2.56 -8.46 29.33
CA LYS A 259 -3.65 -9.28 29.85
C LYS A 259 -3.61 -9.28 31.40
N ILE A 260 -4.74 -9.00 32.02
CA ILE A 260 -4.97 -9.12 33.48
C ILE A 260 -6.11 -10.08 33.75
N ILE A 261 -6.07 -10.70 34.92
CA ILE A 261 -7.08 -11.65 35.39
C ILE A 261 -7.62 -11.08 36.71
N ILE A 262 -8.93 -11.00 36.82
CA ILE A 262 -9.65 -10.61 38.04
C ILE A 262 -10.34 -11.83 38.62
N GLU A 263 -10.22 -12.01 39.97
CA GLU A 263 -10.82 -13.10 40.76
C GLU A 263 -11.92 -12.63 41.69
#